data_892b16c411e2106c663180b28ca7b180
#
_entry.id   892b16c411e2106c663180b28ca7b180
#
_cell.length_a   1.000
_cell.length_b   1.000
_cell.length_c   1.000
_cell.angle_alpha   90.00
_cell.angle_beta   90.00
_cell.angle_gamma   90.00
#
_symmetry.space_group_name_H-M   'P 1'
#
loop_
_entity.id
_entity.type
_entity.pdbx_description
1 polymer ?
#
loop_
_entity_poly.entity_id
_entity_poly.type
_entity_poly.pdbx_seq_one_letter_code
_entity_poly.pdbx_strand_id
1 'polypeptide(L)'
;MKIQIENQQKRIKIDKRRIRSQINALLKLLNCANMEISITLVDDAAIRQINKQYLARDKTTNVISFPLQEGEFTDINPEILGDIVISVDTASRDAAMGNLSFDEEVLFLIIHGLLHLRGYNHENT
;
A
#
# COMPACT_ATOMS: atom_id res chain seq x y z
N MET A 1 7.39 1.34 15.70
CA MET A 1 7.63 0.26 14.73
C MET A 1 7.61 0.84 13.33
N LYS A 2 8.51 0.39 12.51
CA LYS A 2 8.67 0.94 11.18
C LYS A 2 7.61 0.49 10.18
N ILE A 3 7.04 -0.69 10.38
CA ILE A 3 6.05 -1.25 9.48
C ILE A 3 4.82 -1.61 10.28
N GLN A 4 3.70 -0.97 9.97
CA GLN A 4 2.40 -1.27 10.57
C GLN A 4 1.53 -1.94 9.52
N ILE A 5 0.93 -3.06 9.89
CA ILE A 5 0.03 -3.79 9.01
C ILE A 5 -1.29 -3.97 9.73
N GLU A 6 -2.36 -3.44 9.15
CA GLU A 6 -3.69 -3.54 9.71
C GLU A 6 -4.58 -4.30 8.75
N ASN A 7 -5.22 -5.35 9.23
CA ASN A 7 -6.11 -6.16 8.41
C ASN A 7 -7.55 -5.88 8.85
N GLN A 8 -8.28 -5.14 8.02
CA GLN A 8 -9.65 -4.73 8.30
C GLN A 8 -10.67 -5.49 7.46
N GLN A 9 -10.34 -6.71 7.06
CA GLN A 9 -11.25 -7.55 6.28
C GLN A 9 -11.18 -8.99 6.80
N LYS A 10 -12.16 -9.82 6.44
CA LYS A 10 -12.26 -11.19 6.95
C LYS A 10 -12.38 -12.23 5.84
N ARG A 11 -12.33 -11.83 4.58
CA ARG A 11 -12.53 -12.76 3.47
C ARG A 11 -11.33 -13.62 3.16
N ILE A 12 -10.15 -13.01 3.21
CA ILE A 12 -8.90 -13.65 2.81
C ILE A 12 -7.98 -13.69 4.01
N LYS A 13 -7.42 -14.87 4.27
CA LYS A 13 -6.47 -15.03 5.36
C LYS A 13 -5.16 -14.36 5.00
N ILE A 14 -4.66 -13.54 5.93
CA ILE A 14 -3.45 -12.74 5.72
C ILE A 14 -2.35 -13.21 6.66
N ASP A 15 -1.16 -13.40 6.13
CA ASP A 15 0.03 -13.69 6.91
C ASP A 15 0.82 -12.38 7.09
N LYS A 16 0.53 -11.67 8.17
CA LYS A 16 1.17 -10.38 8.45
C LYS A 16 2.68 -10.48 8.60
N ARG A 17 3.15 -11.57 9.19
CA ARG A 17 4.58 -11.78 9.42
C ARG A 17 5.33 -11.87 8.11
N ARG A 18 4.78 -12.61 7.16
CA ARG A 18 5.38 -12.75 5.84
C ARG A 18 5.41 -11.44 5.09
N ILE A 19 4.30 -10.71 5.12
CA ILE A 19 4.21 -9.41 4.46
C ILE A 19 5.22 -8.44 5.07
N ARG A 20 5.30 -8.40 6.40
CA ARG A 20 6.25 -7.52 7.09
C ARG A 20 7.69 -7.84 6.70
N SER A 21 8.03 -9.11 6.63
CA SER A 21 9.36 -9.54 6.23
C SER A 21 9.71 -9.09 4.81
N GLN A 22 8.78 -9.24 3.90
CA GLN A 22 8.97 -8.82 2.51
C GLN A 22 9.12 -7.31 2.37
N ILE A 23 8.29 -6.55 3.10
CA ILE A 23 8.38 -5.08 3.09
C ILE A 23 9.70 -4.63 3.68
N ASN A 24 10.15 -5.26 4.77
CA ASN A 24 11.39 -4.91 5.41
C ASN A 24 12.58 -5.09 4.45
N ALA A 25 12.61 -6.21 3.73
CA ALA A 25 13.63 -6.45 2.71
C ALA A 25 13.59 -5.40 1.60
N LEU A 26 12.38 -5.04 1.18
CA LEU A 26 12.18 -4.04 0.13
C LEU A 26 12.65 -2.66 0.57
N LEU A 27 12.35 -2.26 1.80
CA LEU A 27 12.79 -0.97 2.34
C LEU A 27 14.30 -0.87 2.38
N LYS A 28 14.97 -1.98 2.69
CA LYS A 28 16.44 -2.02 2.68
C LYS A 28 16.98 -1.82 1.27
N LEU A 29 16.37 -2.47 0.28
CA LEU A 29 16.77 -2.32 -1.12
C LEU A 29 16.60 -0.90 -1.62
N LEU A 30 15.59 -0.20 -1.13
CA LEU A 30 15.29 1.17 -1.55
C LEU A 30 16.01 2.22 -0.70
N ASN A 31 16.90 1.79 0.19
CA ASN A 31 17.60 2.69 1.11
C ASN A 31 16.64 3.43 2.04
N CYS A 32 15.57 2.76 2.43
CA CYS A 32 14.53 3.33 3.28
C CYS A 32 14.39 2.57 4.60
N ALA A 33 15.43 1.88 5.05
CA ALA A 33 15.34 0.99 6.21
C ALA A 33 14.89 1.70 7.49
N ASN A 34 15.13 3.00 7.59
CA ASN A 34 14.75 3.78 8.76
C ASN A 34 13.38 4.46 8.60
N MET A 35 12.73 4.28 7.48
CA MET A 35 11.44 4.91 7.24
C MET A 35 10.29 4.07 7.76
N GLU A 36 9.19 4.75 8.08
CA GLU A 36 7.98 4.10 8.56
C GLU A 36 6.93 4.07 7.47
N ILE A 37 6.16 2.99 7.45
CA ILE A 37 5.08 2.81 6.48
C ILE A 37 3.92 2.08 7.14
N SER A 38 2.71 2.43 6.75
CA SER A 38 1.50 1.76 7.20
C SER A 38 0.81 1.11 6.01
N ILE A 39 0.45 -0.15 6.16
CA ILE A 39 -0.29 -0.91 5.16
C ILE A 39 -1.64 -1.29 5.77
N THR A 40 -2.72 -0.98 5.08
CA THR A 40 -4.05 -1.36 5.51
C THR A 40 -4.71 -2.22 4.45
N LEU A 41 -5.18 -3.38 4.85
CA LEU A 41 -5.84 -4.34 3.95
C LEU A 41 -7.34 -4.28 4.19
N VAL A 42 -8.09 -3.97 3.15
CA VAL A 42 -9.54 -3.75 3.23
C VAL A 42 -10.26 -4.54 2.14
N ASP A 43 -11.58 -4.51 2.15
CA ASP A 43 -12.39 -5.08 1.07
C ASP A 43 -12.75 -4.00 0.03
N ASP A 44 -13.43 -4.42 -1.04
CA ASP A 44 -13.81 -3.51 -2.12
C ASP A 44 -14.73 -2.38 -1.63
N ALA A 45 -15.67 -2.69 -0.76
CA ALA A 45 -16.60 -1.66 -0.27
C ALA A 45 -15.85 -0.55 0.48
N ALA A 46 -14.89 -0.95 1.32
CA ALA A 46 -14.11 0.01 2.08
C ALA A 46 -13.21 0.87 1.20
N ILE A 47 -12.52 0.26 0.24
CA ILE A 47 -11.61 1.04 -0.61
C ILE A 47 -12.38 1.97 -1.54
N ARG A 48 -13.59 1.58 -1.95
CA ARG A 48 -14.46 2.44 -2.75
C ARG A 48 -14.84 3.70 -1.96
N GLN A 49 -15.18 3.54 -0.68
CA GLN A 49 -15.50 4.67 0.18
C GLN A 49 -14.29 5.59 0.38
N ILE A 50 -13.12 5.02 0.59
CA ILE A 50 -11.88 5.79 0.74
C ILE A 50 -11.59 6.56 -0.54
N ASN A 51 -11.72 5.90 -1.68
CA ASN A 51 -11.46 6.51 -2.98
C ASN A 51 -12.43 7.68 -3.25
N LYS A 52 -13.70 7.48 -2.91
CA LYS A 52 -14.71 8.52 -3.05
C LYS A 52 -14.45 9.70 -2.13
N GLN A 53 -14.13 9.42 -0.88
CA GLN A 53 -13.96 10.47 0.13
C GLN A 53 -12.70 11.31 -0.09
N TYR A 54 -11.59 10.68 -0.44
CA TYR A 54 -10.29 11.36 -0.51
C TYR A 54 -9.86 11.72 -1.93
N LEU A 55 -10.32 10.98 -2.95
CA LEU A 55 -9.91 11.22 -4.33
C LEU A 55 -11.07 11.57 -5.24
N ALA A 56 -12.27 11.71 -4.70
CA ALA A 56 -13.49 12.06 -5.42
C ALA A 56 -13.81 11.08 -6.55
N ARG A 57 -13.46 9.80 -6.36
CA ARG A 57 -13.71 8.74 -7.34
C ARG A 57 -14.57 7.66 -6.70
N ASP A 58 -15.81 7.54 -7.14
CA ASP A 58 -16.75 6.56 -6.59
C ASP A 58 -16.59 5.23 -7.31
N LYS A 59 -15.47 4.56 -7.09
CA LYS A 59 -15.20 3.25 -7.68
C LYS A 59 -14.14 2.52 -6.85
N THR A 60 -14.09 1.19 -7.01
CA THR A 60 -13.05 0.38 -6.40
C THR A 60 -11.73 0.58 -7.14
N THR A 61 -10.64 0.30 -6.45
CA THR A 61 -9.31 0.26 -7.02
C THR A 61 -8.52 -0.79 -6.26
N ASN A 62 -7.33 -1.14 -6.74
CA ASN A 62 -6.52 -2.13 -6.06
C ASN A 62 -5.69 -1.52 -4.93
N VAL A 63 -5.14 -0.32 -5.12
CA VAL A 63 -4.24 0.29 -4.15
C VAL A 63 -4.38 1.81 -4.18
N ILE A 64 -4.31 2.43 -3.00
CA ILE A 64 -4.26 3.88 -2.85
C ILE A 64 -3.08 4.20 -1.93
N SER A 65 -2.26 5.17 -2.32
CA SER A 65 -1.13 5.63 -1.53
C SER A 65 -1.36 7.05 -1.05
N PHE A 66 -1.12 7.27 0.24
CA PHE A 66 -1.26 8.59 0.87
C PHE A 66 0.09 9.01 1.44
N PRO A 67 0.88 9.81 0.69
CA PRO A 67 2.18 10.24 1.19
C PRO A 67 2.02 11.25 2.34
N LEU A 68 2.81 11.05 3.40
CA LEU A 68 2.85 11.99 4.51
C LEU A 68 3.95 13.04 4.36
N GLN A 69 4.82 12.83 3.37
CA GLN A 69 5.93 13.75 3.15
C GLN A 69 5.59 14.85 2.15
N GLU A 70 4.32 15.01 1.81
CA GLU A 70 3.87 16.14 1.04
C GLU A 70 3.34 17.20 1.99
N GLY A 71 3.65 18.46 1.70
CA GLY A 71 3.16 19.58 2.47
C GLY A 71 4.11 20.03 3.56
N GLU A 72 3.55 20.75 4.51
CA GLU A 72 4.33 21.51 5.48
C GLU A 72 4.97 20.70 6.61
N PHE A 73 4.65 19.41 6.72
CA PHE A 73 5.16 18.58 7.81
C PHE A 73 6.31 17.68 7.41
N THR A 74 6.82 17.81 6.20
CA THR A 74 7.91 16.95 5.72
C THR A 74 9.17 17.09 6.55
N ASP A 75 9.45 18.30 7.04
CA ASP A 75 10.64 18.56 7.85
C ASP A 75 10.51 18.06 9.28
N ILE A 76 9.30 17.76 9.73
CA ILE A 76 9.03 17.33 11.10
C ILE A 76 9.22 15.82 11.24
N ASN A 77 8.73 15.05 10.28
CA ASN A 77 8.80 13.59 10.31
C ASN A 77 9.28 13.05 8.96
N PRO A 78 10.55 13.29 8.60
CA PRO A 78 11.04 12.86 7.29
C PRO A 78 11.14 11.35 7.14
N GLU A 79 11.12 10.59 8.25
CA GLU A 79 11.20 9.14 8.21
C GLU A 79 9.87 8.45 7.97
N ILE A 80 8.76 9.18 7.93
CA ILE A 80 7.44 8.58 7.68
C ILE A 80 7.10 8.71 6.21
N LEU A 81 6.98 7.57 5.52
CA LEU A 81 6.64 7.56 4.10
C LEU A 81 5.16 7.83 3.84
N GLY A 82 4.28 7.17 4.60
CA GLY A 82 2.85 7.34 4.43
C GLY A 82 2.08 6.04 4.58
N ASP A 83 0.87 6.04 4.01
CA ASP A 83 -0.05 4.91 4.11
C ASP A 83 -0.34 4.31 2.74
N ILE A 84 -0.40 2.98 2.69
CA ILE A 84 -0.82 2.24 1.51
C ILE A 84 -2.06 1.44 1.90
N VAL A 85 -3.16 1.63 1.16
CA VAL A 85 -4.41 0.90 1.37
C VAL A 85 -4.61 -0.02 0.18
N ILE A 86 -4.85 -1.30 0.45
CA ILE A 86 -4.99 -2.33 -0.59
C ILE A 86 -6.33 -3.03 -0.43
N SER A 87 -7.08 -3.18 -1.52
CA SER A 87 -8.27 -4.02 -1.54
C SER A 87 -7.85 -5.46 -1.81
N VAL A 88 -8.11 -6.34 -0.84
CA VAL A 88 -7.80 -7.76 -1.02
C VAL A 88 -8.70 -8.40 -2.08
N ASP A 89 -9.93 -7.93 -2.23
CA ASP A 89 -10.84 -8.44 -3.26
C ASP A 89 -10.31 -8.15 -4.66
N THR A 90 -9.95 -6.90 -4.91
CA THR A 90 -9.41 -6.50 -6.22
C THR A 90 -8.04 -7.15 -6.45
N ALA A 91 -7.21 -7.21 -5.42
CA ALA A 91 -5.90 -7.87 -5.54
C ALA A 91 -6.05 -9.34 -5.92
N SER A 92 -7.04 -10.03 -5.32
CA SER A 92 -7.30 -11.43 -5.65
C SER A 92 -7.72 -11.62 -7.10
N ARG A 93 -8.59 -10.74 -7.60
CA ARG A 93 -9.02 -10.80 -9.00
C ARG A 93 -7.88 -10.48 -9.95
N ASP A 94 -7.09 -9.46 -9.64
CA ASP A 94 -5.95 -9.07 -10.47
C ASP A 94 -4.89 -10.18 -10.50
N ALA A 95 -4.66 -10.83 -9.38
CA ALA A 95 -3.73 -11.94 -9.29
C ALA A 95 -4.15 -13.07 -10.25
N ALA A 96 -5.43 -13.44 -10.20
CA ALA A 96 -5.95 -14.50 -11.07
C ALA A 96 -5.82 -14.12 -12.55
N MET A 97 -6.11 -12.86 -12.89
CA MET A 97 -6.00 -12.39 -14.27
C MET A 97 -4.57 -12.35 -14.77
N GLY A 98 -3.62 -12.05 -13.89
CA GLY A 98 -2.21 -11.97 -14.24
C GLY A 98 -1.45 -13.26 -14.03
N ASN A 99 -2.16 -14.33 -13.65
CA ASN A 99 -1.55 -15.64 -13.39
C ASN A 99 -0.50 -15.59 -12.27
N LEU A 100 -0.79 -14.78 -11.25
CA LEU A 100 0.04 -14.65 -10.06
C LEU A 100 -0.66 -15.21 -8.86
N SER A 101 0.09 -15.55 -7.80
CA SER A 101 -0.52 -15.86 -6.52
C SER A 101 -1.01 -14.57 -5.87
N PHE A 102 -1.90 -14.71 -4.90
CA PHE A 102 -2.38 -13.57 -4.13
C PHE A 102 -1.21 -12.83 -3.46
N ASP A 103 -0.30 -13.58 -2.84
CA ASP A 103 0.85 -12.99 -2.16
C ASP A 103 1.76 -12.22 -3.11
N GLU A 104 1.96 -12.74 -4.32
CA GLU A 104 2.75 -12.05 -5.33
C GLU A 104 2.09 -10.74 -5.76
N GLU A 105 0.77 -10.76 -5.92
CA GLU A 105 0.04 -9.56 -6.30
C GLU A 105 0.09 -8.50 -5.18
N VAL A 106 -0.10 -8.92 -3.93
CA VAL A 106 -0.03 -8.00 -2.80
C VAL A 106 1.35 -7.34 -2.73
N LEU A 107 2.41 -8.13 -2.90
CA LEU A 107 3.77 -7.58 -2.90
C LEU A 107 3.96 -6.60 -4.06
N PHE A 108 3.45 -6.92 -5.23
CA PHE A 108 3.51 -6.04 -6.40
C PHE A 108 2.82 -4.70 -6.10
N LEU A 109 1.65 -4.73 -5.47
CA LEU A 109 0.91 -3.52 -5.13
C LEU A 109 1.63 -2.70 -4.06
N ILE A 110 2.29 -3.37 -3.11
CA ILE A 110 3.08 -2.67 -2.10
C ILE A 110 4.27 -1.97 -2.74
N ILE A 111 4.96 -2.63 -3.66
CA ILE A 111 6.06 -2.03 -4.40
C ILE A 111 5.57 -0.80 -5.15
N HIS A 112 4.45 -0.93 -5.85
CA HIS A 112 3.84 0.16 -6.60
C HIS A 112 3.54 1.35 -5.67
N GLY A 113 2.92 1.07 -4.52
CA GLY A 113 2.60 2.10 -3.54
C GLY A 113 3.83 2.76 -2.95
N LEU A 114 4.86 1.98 -2.65
CA LEU A 114 6.11 2.51 -2.11
C LEU A 114 6.79 3.46 -3.09
N LEU A 115 6.79 3.11 -4.38
CA LEU A 115 7.38 3.98 -5.39
C LEU A 115 6.64 5.31 -5.47
N HIS A 116 5.31 5.27 -5.37
CA HIS A 116 4.51 6.51 -5.32
C HIS A 116 4.86 7.35 -4.10
N LEU A 117 4.99 6.72 -2.94
CA LEU A 117 5.31 7.43 -1.71
C LEU A 117 6.70 8.06 -1.77
N ARG A 118 7.60 7.47 -2.55
CA ARG A 118 8.95 8.01 -2.76
C ARG A 118 8.99 9.08 -3.85
N GLY A 119 7.86 9.42 -4.44
CA GLY A 119 7.79 10.48 -5.42
C GLY A 119 7.81 10.02 -6.87
N TYR A 120 7.84 8.72 -7.13
CA TYR A 120 7.76 8.21 -8.49
C TYR A 120 6.31 8.21 -8.92
N ASN A 121 6.01 8.91 -9.99
CA ASN A 121 4.64 9.07 -10.48
C ASN A 121 4.59 8.79 -11.96
N HIS A 122 3.71 7.86 -12.37
CA HIS A 122 3.56 7.48 -13.76
C HIS A 122 3.15 8.64 -14.66
N GLU A 123 2.40 9.57 -14.13
CA GLU A 123 1.92 10.70 -14.91
C GLU A 123 3.03 11.67 -15.29
N ASN A 124 4.16 11.59 -14.63
CA ASN A 124 5.28 12.48 -14.84
C ASN A 124 6.41 11.85 -15.65
N THR A 125 6.21 10.67 -16.14
CA THR A 125 7.23 9.96 -16.92
C THR A 125 6.94 9.98 -18.41
#